data_83d784e5a38f90bd1598c439bbbd0f91
#
_entry.id   83d784e5a38f90bd1598c439bbbd0f91
#
_cell.length_a   1.000
_cell.length_b   1.000
_cell.length_c   1.000
_cell.angle_alpha   90.00
_cell.angle_beta   90.00
_cell.angle_gamma   90.00
#
_symmetry.space_group_name_H-M   'P 1'
#
loop_
_entity.id
_entity.type
_entity.pdbx_description
1 polymer ?
#
loop_
_entity_poly.entity_id
_entity_poly.type
_entity_poly.pdbx_seq_one_letter_code
_entity_poly.pdbx_strand_id
1 'polypeptide(L)'
;DEEGRMIMEFSGKELIKGEPDASSFPSGGLRATFEARGYTTWDITSPAFIKETATGPTLCIPTAFCSYTGEALDKKTPLLRSMEALSRQAVRIVHLFGNTEAKKVLPSVGAEQEYFLVDAKKALQREDIIFAGRTLFGAPAPKGQEMDDHYFGVIRERIGGFMHDVNIELWKLGVTSKTQHNEAAPAQHEIAPIYESANVAVDHNQLVMETLKRVAGKHGLRCMLHEK
;
A
#
# COMPACT_ATOMS: atom_id res chain seq x y z
N ASP A 1 21.57 -15.15 15.12
CA ASP A 1 21.01 -14.98 16.46
C ASP A 1 20.73 -16.33 17.13
N GLU A 2 20.18 -16.31 18.33
CA GLU A 2 20.10 -17.47 19.20
C GLU A 2 19.12 -18.55 18.77
N GLU A 3 18.23 -18.32 17.86
CA GLU A 3 17.36 -19.35 17.29
C GLU A 3 17.88 -19.95 15.98
N GLY A 4 19.19 -20.09 15.87
CA GLY A 4 19.87 -20.64 14.71
C GLY A 4 20.14 -19.65 13.59
N ARG A 5 19.78 -18.40 13.79
CA ARG A 5 20.21 -17.29 12.95
C ARG A 5 21.61 -16.88 13.35
N MET A 6 22.33 -16.25 12.48
CA MET A 6 23.66 -15.77 12.79
C MET A 6 23.61 -14.74 13.92
N ILE A 7 24.22 -15.07 15.04
CA ILE A 7 24.32 -14.13 16.17
C ILE A 7 25.48 -13.19 15.87
N MET A 8 25.19 -11.91 16.00
CA MET A 8 26.18 -10.85 15.80
C MET A 8 26.11 -9.88 16.96
N GLU A 9 27.27 -9.45 17.39
CA GLU A 9 27.35 -8.33 18.29
C GLU A 9 27.14 -7.03 17.55
N PHE A 10 26.24 -6.22 18.06
CA PHE A 10 26.01 -4.87 17.59
C PHE A 10 26.42 -3.89 18.68
N SER A 11 27.40 -3.04 18.40
CA SER A 11 27.95 -2.11 19.39
C SER A 11 28.51 -2.81 20.65
N GLY A 12 29.06 -4.02 20.49
CA GLY A 12 29.61 -4.83 21.56
C GLY A 12 28.59 -5.38 22.57
N LYS A 13 27.31 -5.44 22.18
CA LYS A 13 26.25 -6.03 22.98
C LYS A 13 25.68 -7.25 22.30
N GLU A 14 25.43 -8.31 23.06
CA GLU A 14 24.67 -9.45 22.57
C GLU A 14 23.22 -9.05 22.32
N LEU A 15 22.61 -9.71 21.32
CA LEU A 15 21.18 -9.60 21.11
C LEU A 15 20.44 -10.34 22.22
N ILE A 16 19.40 -9.71 22.76
CA ILE A 16 18.55 -10.33 23.77
C ILE A 16 17.75 -11.44 23.12
N LYS A 17 17.74 -12.62 23.74
CA LYS A 17 16.97 -13.75 23.26
C LYS A 17 15.49 -13.43 23.17
N GLY A 18 14.90 -13.70 22.00
CA GLY A 18 13.50 -13.39 21.71
C GLY A 18 13.24 -11.97 21.20
N GLU A 19 14.27 -11.14 21.08
CA GLU A 19 14.20 -9.80 20.50
C GLU A 19 15.20 -9.60 19.36
N PRO A 20 15.17 -10.44 18.34
CA PRO A 20 16.14 -10.36 17.26
C PRO A 20 15.76 -9.23 16.31
N ASP A 21 16.35 -8.07 16.50
CA ASP A 21 16.19 -6.95 15.60
C ASP A 21 17.44 -6.76 14.74
N ALA A 22 17.34 -7.19 13.50
CA ALA A 22 18.39 -7.00 12.50
C ALA A 22 18.21 -5.68 11.70
N SER A 23 17.22 -4.89 12.00
CA SER A 23 16.92 -3.64 11.26
C SER A 23 18.03 -2.61 11.39
N SER A 24 18.80 -2.66 12.47
CA SER A 24 19.94 -1.78 12.74
C SER A 24 21.29 -2.41 12.43
N PHE A 25 21.33 -3.53 11.74
CA PHE A 25 22.58 -4.16 11.31
C PHE A 25 23.24 -3.41 10.14
N PRO A 26 24.57 -3.26 10.11
CA PRO A 26 25.50 -3.48 11.23
C PRO A 26 25.35 -2.42 12.31
N SER A 27 25.45 -2.86 13.55
CA SER A 27 25.35 -1.95 14.68
C SER A 27 26.46 -0.90 14.64
N GLY A 28 26.08 0.36 14.86
CA GLY A 28 27.00 1.49 14.78
C GLY A 28 27.44 1.86 13.36
N GLY A 29 26.98 1.12 12.34
CA GLY A 29 27.32 1.37 10.94
C GLY A 29 26.45 2.44 10.30
N LEU A 30 25.16 2.17 10.18
CA LEU A 30 24.23 3.05 9.47
C LEU A 30 23.38 3.91 10.38
N ARG A 31 22.99 3.39 11.54
CA ARG A 31 22.22 4.12 12.54
C ARG A 31 22.39 3.50 13.92
N ALA A 32 22.07 4.26 14.96
CA ALA A 32 22.05 3.76 16.33
C ALA A 32 20.93 2.74 16.52
N THR A 33 21.22 1.71 17.32
CA THR A 33 20.24 0.74 17.77
C THR A 33 19.62 1.21 19.08
N PHE A 34 18.30 1.21 19.13
CA PHE A 34 17.56 1.51 20.34
C PHE A 34 16.69 0.32 20.69
N GLU A 35 16.63 0.01 21.99
CA GLU A 35 15.66 -0.95 22.47
C GLU A 35 14.25 -0.36 22.33
N ALA A 36 13.46 -0.97 21.45
CA ALA A 36 12.09 -0.57 21.24
C ALA A 36 11.17 -1.70 21.74
N ARG A 37 10.56 -1.51 22.88
CA ARG A 37 9.48 -2.38 23.34
C ARG A 37 8.17 -1.86 22.84
N GLY A 38 7.48 -2.69 22.07
CA GLY A 38 6.19 -2.36 21.50
C GLY A 38 5.22 -3.52 21.63
N TYR A 39 3.99 -3.25 21.26
CA TYR A 39 2.94 -4.23 21.16
C TYR A 39 2.04 -3.93 19.96
N THR A 40 1.41 -4.99 19.46
CA THR A 40 0.37 -4.87 18.43
C THR A 40 -1.00 -4.95 19.10
N THR A 41 -1.92 -4.17 18.59
CA THR A 41 -3.34 -4.30 18.89
C THR A 41 -4.12 -4.38 17.59
N TRP A 42 -5.15 -5.20 17.55
CA TRP A 42 -5.97 -5.24 16.35
C TRP A 42 -6.80 -3.97 16.21
N ASP A 43 -7.07 -3.61 14.97
CA ASP A 43 -7.93 -2.48 14.65
C ASP A 43 -9.34 -2.98 14.37
N ILE A 44 -10.25 -2.76 15.31
CA ILE A 44 -11.66 -3.16 15.20
C ILE A 44 -12.45 -2.34 14.16
N THR A 45 -11.87 -1.28 13.62
CA THR A 45 -12.50 -0.40 12.64
C THR A 45 -12.15 -0.77 11.20
N SER A 46 -11.29 -1.77 11.00
CA SER A 46 -10.94 -2.31 9.71
C SER A 46 -11.24 -3.81 9.67
N PRO A 47 -11.91 -4.33 8.62
CA PRO A 47 -12.32 -5.72 8.57
C PRO A 47 -11.12 -6.66 8.41
N ALA A 48 -11.17 -7.81 9.09
CA ALA A 48 -10.29 -8.92 8.79
C ALA A 48 -10.69 -9.57 7.47
N PHE A 49 -9.73 -10.15 6.76
CA PHE A 49 -9.94 -10.79 5.47
C PHE A 49 -9.09 -12.05 5.31
N ILE A 50 -9.48 -12.90 4.36
CA ILE A 50 -8.71 -14.10 4.00
C ILE A 50 -7.98 -13.84 2.69
N LYS A 51 -6.68 -14.07 2.72
CA LYS A 51 -5.80 -13.93 1.57
C LYS A 51 -5.33 -15.32 1.12
N GLU A 52 -5.58 -15.63 -0.14
CA GLU A 52 -5.02 -16.83 -0.77
C GLU A 52 -3.54 -16.64 -1.08
N THR A 53 -2.72 -17.53 -0.55
CA THR A 53 -1.26 -17.54 -0.77
C THR A 53 -0.82 -18.87 -1.35
N ALA A 54 0.43 -18.95 -1.82
CA ALA A 54 1.00 -20.20 -2.31
C ALA A 54 1.05 -21.32 -1.24
N THR A 55 1.02 -20.95 0.02
CA THR A 55 1.02 -21.88 1.16
C THR A 55 -0.36 -22.18 1.72
N GLY A 56 -1.42 -21.65 1.09
CA GLY A 56 -2.81 -21.80 1.51
C GLY A 56 -3.44 -20.49 2.00
N PRO A 57 -4.69 -20.54 2.48
CA PRO A 57 -5.41 -19.36 2.95
C PRO A 57 -4.80 -18.83 4.25
N THR A 58 -4.65 -17.53 4.32
CA THR A 58 -4.12 -16.82 5.49
C THR A 58 -5.15 -15.81 5.99
N LEU A 59 -5.53 -15.89 7.26
CA LEU A 59 -6.34 -14.88 7.91
C LEU A 59 -5.47 -13.65 8.22
N CYS A 60 -5.84 -12.52 7.62
CA CYS A 60 -5.19 -11.24 7.85
C CYS A 60 -6.07 -10.38 8.77
N ILE A 61 -5.50 -9.93 9.88
CA ILE A 61 -6.17 -9.08 10.86
C ILE A 61 -5.45 -7.73 10.88
N PRO A 62 -6.12 -6.62 10.48
CA PRO A 62 -5.51 -5.29 10.55
C PRO A 62 -5.10 -4.96 11.99
N THR A 63 -3.87 -4.49 12.17
CA THR A 63 -3.29 -4.15 13.47
C THR A 63 -2.63 -2.79 13.44
N ALA A 64 -2.55 -2.18 14.61
CA ALA A 64 -1.70 -1.02 14.88
C ALA A 64 -0.53 -1.44 15.78
N PHE A 65 0.63 -0.83 15.61
CA PHE A 65 1.84 -1.10 16.38
C PHE A 65 2.34 0.17 17.04
N CYS A 66 2.48 0.12 18.37
CA CYS A 66 2.94 1.25 19.17
C CYS A 66 3.84 0.80 20.33
N SER A 67 4.65 1.73 20.83
CA SER A 67 5.48 1.50 21.99
C SER A 67 4.65 1.47 23.26
N TYR A 68 5.24 0.97 24.37
CA TYR A 68 4.62 1.01 25.69
C TYR A 68 4.39 2.42 26.21
N THR A 69 5.14 3.39 25.73
CA THR A 69 5.00 4.81 26.07
C THR A 69 4.05 5.55 25.14
N GLY A 70 3.53 4.87 24.13
CA GLY A 70 2.48 5.39 23.24
C GLY A 70 2.98 6.01 21.95
N GLU A 71 4.28 5.96 21.65
CA GLU A 71 4.79 6.40 20.36
C GLU A 71 4.32 5.46 19.26
N ALA A 72 4.03 6.03 18.11
CA ALA A 72 3.69 5.28 16.91
C ALA A 72 4.94 4.58 16.35
N LEU A 73 4.85 3.26 16.14
CA LEU A 73 5.89 2.46 15.48
C LEU A 73 5.49 2.05 14.07
N ASP A 74 4.31 2.45 13.62
CA ASP A 74 3.76 2.23 12.29
C ASP A 74 3.19 3.52 11.69
N LYS A 75 2.56 3.41 10.53
CA LYS A 75 1.84 4.51 9.88
C LYS A 75 0.34 4.51 10.23
N LYS A 76 -0.21 3.39 10.66
CA LYS A 76 -1.63 3.28 11.01
C LYS A 76 -1.98 4.04 12.29
N THR A 77 -1.16 3.96 13.31
CA THR A 77 -1.38 4.70 14.56
C THR A 77 -1.51 6.21 14.35
N PRO A 78 -0.62 6.90 13.60
CA PRO A 78 -0.80 8.31 13.26
C PRO A 78 -2.09 8.58 12.48
N LEU A 79 -2.46 7.72 11.54
CA LEU A 79 -3.71 7.86 10.79
C LEU A 79 -4.93 7.83 11.71
N LEU A 80 -5.04 6.82 12.56
CA LEU A 80 -6.15 6.69 13.51
C LEU A 80 -6.24 7.88 14.46
N ARG A 81 -5.11 8.32 14.98
CA ARG A 81 -5.03 9.52 15.87
C ARG A 81 -5.43 10.80 15.12
N SER A 82 -5.02 10.95 13.86
CA SER A 82 -5.41 12.12 13.06
C SER A 82 -6.92 12.14 12.76
N MET A 83 -7.52 10.98 12.46
CA MET A 83 -8.96 10.86 12.28
C MET A 83 -9.73 11.23 13.54
N GLU A 84 -9.24 10.83 14.70
CA GLU A 84 -9.85 11.18 15.99
C GLU A 84 -9.72 12.69 16.28
N ALA A 85 -8.55 13.26 16.06
CA ALA A 85 -8.32 14.70 16.22
C ALA A 85 -9.19 15.52 15.27
N LEU A 86 -9.30 15.11 14.00
CA LEU A 86 -10.18 15.74 13.02
C LEU A 86 -11.63 15.65 13.46
N SER A 87 -12.10 14.47 13.89
CA SER A 87 -13.48 14.26 14.33
C SER A 87 -13.86 15.22 15.46
N ARG A 88 -13.02 15.38 16.47
CA ARG A 88 -13.26 16.32 17.57
C ARG A 88 -13.48 17.77 17.11
N GLN A 89 -12.70 18.23 16.14
CA GLN A 89 -12.86 19.60 15.63
C GLN A 89 -14.05 19.73 14.66
N ALA A 90 -14.25 18.72 13.80
CA ALA A 90 -15.37 18.73 12.85
C ALA A 90 -16.73 18.67 13.56
N VAL A 91 -16.88 17.92 14.64
CA VAL A 91 -18.11 17.90 15.45
C VAL A 91 -18.45 19.30 15.97
N ARG A 92 -17.45 20.08 16.44
CA ARG A 92 -17.68 21.48 16.88
C ARG A 92 -18.28 22.34 15.77
N ILE A 93 -17.78 22.18 14.55
CA ILE A 93 -18.29 22.91 13.38
C ILE A 93 -19.72 22.46 13.04
N VAL A 94 -19.97 21.16 13.04
CA VAL A 94 -21.31 20.58 12.77
C VAL A 94 -22.34 21.09 13.78
N HIS A 95 -21.97 21.22 15.05
CA HIS A 95 -22.84 21.78 16.09
C HIS A 95 -23.16 23.26 15.82
N LEU A 96 -22.21 24.05 15.31
CA LEU A 96 -22.45 25.45 14.94
C LEU A 96 -23.46 25.57 13.78
N PHE A 97 -23.56 24.56 12.92
CA PHE A 97 -24.58 24.49 11.88
C PHE A 97 -25.93 23.93 12.36
N GLY A 98 -26.08 23.71 13.67
CA GLY A 98 -27.36 23.36 14.29
C GLY A 98 -27.57 21.86 14.51
N ASN A 99 -26.69 20.97 14.04
CA ASN A 99 -26.81 19.54 14.31
C ASN A 99 -26.06 19.21 15.62
N THR A 100 -26.74 19.35 16.75
CA THR A 100 -26.19 19.11 18.08
C THR A 100 -26.16 17.63 18.47
N GLU A 101 -26.78 16.75 17.70
CA GLU A 101 -26.83 15.31 17.96
C GLU A 101 -25.60 14.58 17.45
N ALA A 102 -24.86 15.15 16.53
CA ALA A 102 -23.67 14.54 15.95
C ALA A 102 -22.58 14.32 17.01
N LYS A 103 -22.16 13.07 17.20
CA LYS A 103 -21.11 12.68 18.17
C LYS A 103 -19.77 12.42 17.53
N LYS A 104 -19.76 12.12 16.23
CA LYS A 104 -18.56 11.75 15.48
C LYS A 104 -18.67 12.21 14.03
N VAL A 105 -17.54 12.60 13.45
CA VAL A 105 -17.39 12.84 12.01
C VAL A 105 -16.30 11.92 11.51
N LEU A 106 -16.57 11.18 10.45
CA LEU A 106 -15.62 10.25 9.83
C LEU A 106 -15.15 10.82 8.49
N PRO A 107 -13.83 10.96 8.30
CA PRO A 107 -13.30 11.30 6.99
C PRO A 107 -13.41 10.08 6.06
N SER A 108 -13.77 10.31 4.82
CA SER A 108 -13.78 9.30 3.77
C SER A 108 -12.76 9.62 2.69
N VAL A 109 -12.25 8.58 2.04
CA VAL A 109 -11.27 8.68 0.95
C VAL A 109 -11.66 7.69 -0.15
N GLY A 110 -11.58 8.14 -1.40
CA GLY A 110 -11.55 7.27 -2.58
C GLY A 110 -10.14 7.34 -3.17
N ALA A 111 -9.39 6.28 -3.03
CA ALA A 111 -8.05 6.22 -3.60
C ALA A 111 -8.14 5.96 -5.11
N GLU A 112 -7.40 6.74 -5.88
CA GLU A 112 -7.25 6.58 -7.33
C GLU A 112 -5.83 6.11 -7.61
N GLN A 113 -5.65 4.78 -7.68
CA GLN A 113 -4.32 4.22 -7.90
C GLN A 113 -3.99 4.21 -9.38
N GLU A 114 -3.06 5.06 -9.76
CA GLU A 114 -2.48 5.04 -11.09
C GLU A 114 -1.30 4.07 -11.16
N TYR A 115 -1.10 3.46 -12.33
CA TYR A 115 -0.05 2.48 -12.53
C TYR A 115 0.32 2.37 -14.00
N PHE A 116 1.55 1.91 -14.27
CA PHE A 116 2.02 1.60 -15.62
C PHE A 116 2.07 0.09 -15.83
N LEU A 117 1.68 -0.34 -17.03
CA LEU A 117 1.82 -1.73 -17.46
C LEU A 117 2.80 -1.83 -18.61
N VAL A 118 3.81 -2.67 -18.45
CA VAL A 118 4.78 -2.97 -19.49
C VAL A 118 4.88 -4.48 -19.72
N ASP A 119 5.27 -4.89 -20.93
CA ASP A 119 5.51 -6.31 -21.21
C ASP A 119 6.63 -6.85 -20.32
N ALA A 120 6.38 -7.97 -19.63
CA ALA A 120 7.32 -8.53 -18.65
C ALA A 120 8.66 -8.93 -19.30
N LYS A 121 8.63 -9.46 -20.53
CA LYS A 121 9.87 -9.85 -21.25
C LYS A 121 10.71 -8.63 -21.61
N LYS A 122 10.06 -7.50 -21.92
CA LYS A 122 10.76 -6.24 -22.18
C LYS A 122 11.30 -5.62 -20.90
N ALA A 123 10.53 -5.67 -19.80
CA ALA A 123 10.97 -5.20 -18.50
C ALA A 123 12.22 -5.94 -18.01
N LEU A 124 12.31 -7.25 -18.24
CA LEU A 124 13.48 -8.06 -17.87
C LEU A 124 14.75 -7.77 -18.70
N GLN A 125 14.66 -6.91 -19.72
CA GLN A 125 15.82 -6.43 -20.48
C GLN A 125 16.36 -5.08 -19.95
N ARG A 126 15.73 -4.53 -18.90
CA ARG A 126 16.03 -3.23 -18.34
C ARG A 126 16.50 -3.36 -16.90
N GLU A 127 17.78 -3.09 -16.67
CA GLU A 127 18.39 -3.17 -15.34
C GLU A 127 17.78 -2.19 -14.34
N ASP A 128 17.43 -1.00 -14.78
CA ASP A 128 16.76 -0.01 -13.94
C ASP A 128 15.39 -0.51 -13.43
N ILE A 129 14.60 -1.16 -14.29
CA ILE A 129 13.32 -1.75 -13.88
C ILE A 129 13.52 -2.95 -12.97
N ILE A 130 14.56 -3.77 -13.20
CA ILE A 130 14.87 -4.94 -12.37
C ILE A 130 15.30 -4.51 -10.96
N PHE A 131 16.26 -3.61 -10.85
CA PHE A 131 16.87 -3.28 -9.58
C PHE A 131 16.16 -2.17 -8.82
N ALA A 132 15.58 -1.17 -9.52
CA ALA A 132 14.91 -0.04 -8.89
C ALA A 132 13.36 -0.12 -8.94
N GLY A 133 12.80 -1.02 -9.75
CA GLY A 133 11.34 -1.12 -9.94
C GLY A 133 10.73 0.05 -10.71
N ARG A 134 11.55 0.89 -11.32
CA ARG A 134 11.15 2.08 -12.09
C ARG A 134 12.14 2.36 -13.21
N THR A 135 11.76 3.22 -14.14
CA THR A 135 12.67 3.73 -15.17
C THR A 135 13.62 4.78 -14.59
N LEU A 136 14.90 4.64 -14.85
CA LEU A 136 15.94 5.63 -14.45
C LEU A 136 16.69 6.17 -15.66
N PHE A 137 16.81 5.38 -16.75
CA PHE A 137 17.61 5.68 -17.91
C PHE A 137 16.80 5.56 -19.20
N GLY A 138 17.31 6.10 -20.25
CA GLY A 138 16.75 6.01 -21.60
C GLY A 138 16.13 7.30 -22.10
N ALA A 139 15.74 7.29 -23.35
CA ALA A 139 15.03 8.41 -23.97
C ALA A 139 13.61 8.52 -23.40
N PRO A 140 13.08 9.73 -23.24
CA PRO A 140 11.67 9.90 -22.95
C PRO A 140 10.80 9.29 -24.06
N ALA A 141 9.55 8.96 -23.71
CA ALA A 141 8.58 8.51 -24.69
C ALA A 141 8.37 9.60 -25.76
N PRO A 142 8.12 9.20 -27.02
CA PRO A 142 7.87 10.17 -28.09
C PRO A 142 6.61 11.00 -27.87
N LYS A 143 5.69 10.49 -27.10
CA LYS A 143 4.51 11.20 -26.59
C LYS A 143 4.46 11.09 -25.08
N GLY A 144 4.11 12.17 -24.42
CA GLY A 144 3.80 12.25 -22.99
C GLY A 144 2.29 12.32 -22.76
N GLN A 145 1.86 13.35 -22.09
CA GLN A 145 0.43 13.57 -21.75
C GLN A 145 -0.26 14.59 -22.67
N GLU A 146 0.35 14.90 -23.80
CA GLU A 146 -0.15 15.93 -24.71
C GLU A 146 -1.57 15.60 -25.19
N MET A 147 -2.48 16.56 -25.03
CA MET A 147 -3.88 16.49 -25.44
C MET A 147 -4.67 15.30 -24.89
N ASP A 148 -4.16 14.65 -23.84
CA ASP A 148 -4.78 13.47 -23.22
C ASP A 148 -5.09 12.33 -24.20
N ASP A 149 -4.32 12.20 -25.27
CA ASP A 149 -4.53 11.24 -26.35
C ASP A 149 -4.70 9.80 -25.84
N HIS A 150 -3.89 9.40 -24.87
CA HIS A 150 -3.92 8.04 -24.33
C HIS A 150 -5.12 7.81 -23.41
N TYR A 151 -5.60 8.85 -22.73
CA TYR A 151 -6.78 8.78 -21.88
C TYR A 151 -8.03 8.33 -22.66
N PHE A 152 -8.22 8.85 -23.84
CA PHE A 152 -9.33 8.52 -24.75
C PHE A 152 -9.07 7.30 -25.64
N GLY A 153 -7.90 6.68 -25.49
CA GLY A 153 -7.50 5.53 -26.29
C GLY A 153 -8.28 4.26 -25.95
N VAL A 154 -8.24 3.30 -26.86
CA VAL A 154 -8.86 1.99 -26.65
C VAL A 154 -8.08 1.16 -25.67
N ILE A 155 -8.75 0.52 -24.73
CA ILE A 155 -8.16 -0.50 -23.85
C ILE A 155 -7.94 -1.76 -24.69
N ARG A 156 -6.69 -2.18 -24.82
CA ARG A 156 -6.32 -3.39 -25.56
C ARG A 156 -6.80 -4.63 -24.82
N GLU A 157 -7.15 -5.68 -25.57
CA GLU A 157 -7.72 -6.92 -25.03
C GLU A 157 -6.90 -7.50 -23.86
N ARG A 158 -5.57 -7.59 -23.99
CA ARG A 158 -4.69 -8.06 -22.92
C ARG A 158 -4.78 -7.23 -21.65
N ILE A 159 -4.92 -5.92 -21.80
CA ILE A 159 -5.04 -4.98 -20.68
C ILE A 159 -6.44 -5.10 -20.06
N GLY A 160 -7.49 -5.20 -20.89
CA GLY A 160 -8.85 -5.45 -20.43
C GLY A 160 -8.99 -6.75 -19.64
N GLY A 161 -8.35 -7.83 -20.12
CA GLY A 161 -8.29 -9.10 -19.38
C GLY A 161 -7.59 -8.97 -18.04
N PHE A 162 -6.47 -8.25 -17.99
CA PHE A 162 -5.78 -7.93 -16.74
C PHE A 162 -6.69 -7.14 -15.77
N MET A 163 -7.33 -6.08 -16.26
CA MET A 163 -8.23 -5.23 -15.44
C MET A 163 -9.41 -6.03 -14.87
N HIS A 164 -9.98 -6.94 -15.68
CA HIS A 164 -11.05 -7.83 -15.23
C HIS A 164 -10.58 -8.73 -14.09
N ASP A 165 -9.44 -9.40 -14.23
CA ASP A 165 -8.92 -10.30 -13.21
C ASP A 165 -8.52 -9.58 -11.93
N VAL A 166 -7.99 -8.35 -12.04
CA VAL A 166 -7.73 -7.49 -10.88
C VAL A 166 -9.01 -7.23 -10.09
N ASN A 167 -10.12 -6.87 -10.77
CA ASN A 167 -11.40 -6.66 -10.11
C ASN A 167 -11.88 -7.91 -9.37
N ILE A 168 -11.83 -9.08 -10.02
CA ILE A 168 -12.25 -10.34 -9.40
C ILE A 168 -11.43 -10.63 -8.12
N GLU A 169 -10.13 -10.47 -8.17
CA GLU A 169 -9.25 -10.71 -7.02
C GLU A 169 -9.48 -9.69 -5.89
N LEU A 170 -9.73 -8.43 -6.23
CA LEU A 170 -10.02 -7.39 -5.24
C LEU A 170 -11.40 -7.59 -4.58
N TRP A 171 -12.41 -7.97 -5.34
CA TRP A 171 -13.75 -8.25 -4.79
C TRP A 171 -13.73 -9.41 -3.81
N LYS A 172 -12.92 -10.45 -4.05
CA LYS A 172 -12.70 -11.55 -3.08
C LYS A 172 -12.11 -11.06 -1.76
N LEU A 173 -11.34 -9.97 -1.78
CA LEU A 173 -10.74 -9.36 -0.60
C LEU A 173 -11.65 -8.30 0.05
N GLY A 174 -12.85 -8.06 -0.49
CA GLY A 174 -13.76 -7.05 0.01
C GLY A 174 -13.47 -5.63 -0.48
N VAL A 175 -12.53 -5.46 -1.39
CA VAL A 175 -12.22 -4.15 -1.99
C VAL A 175 -13.18 -3.88 -3.14
N THR A 176 -13.97 -2.83 -3.02
CA THR A 176 -15.02 -2.46 -3.97
C THR A 176 -14.47 -1.68 -5.16
N SER A 177 -13.52 -2.26 -5.92
CA SER A 177 -13.02 -1.68 -7.15
C SER A 177 -14.15 -1.55 -8.17
N LYS A 178 -14.26 -0.40 -8.82
CA LYS A 178 -15.38 -0.09 -9.72
C LYS A 178 -14.93 0.43 -11.06
N THR A 179 -14.01 1.40 -11.10
CA THR A 179 -13.60 2.08 -12.31
C THR A 179 -12.18 1.71 -12.66
N GLN A 180 -11.96 1.32 -13.93
CA GLN A 180 -10.64 1.16 -14.51
C GLN A 180 -10.65 1.73 -15.93
N HIS A 181 -9.65 2.53 -16.26
CA HIS A 181 -9.51 3.20 -17.55
C HIS A 181 -8.04 3.51 -17.86
N ASN A 182 -7.79 3.98 -19.07
CA ASN A 182 -6.51 4.53 -19.45
C ASN A 182 -6.31 5.91 -18.81
N GLU A 183 -5.06 6.20 -18.46
CA GLU A 183 -4.60 7.51 -18.04
C GLU A 183 -3.91 8.27 -19.19
N ALA A 184 -3.56 9.52 -18.94
CA ALA A 184 -3.06 10.43 -19.96
C ALA A 184 -1.70 10.05 -20.54
N ALA A 185 -0.85 9.34 -19.79
CA ALA A 185 0.45 8.92 -20.28
C ALA A 185 0.40 7.55 -20.99
N PRO A 186 1.35 7.29 -21.90
CA PRO A 186 1.44 5.99 -22.56
C PRO A 186 1.57 4.82 -21.59
N ALA A 187 0.75 3.78 -21.76
CA ALA A 187 0.70 2.58 -20.91
C ALA A 187 0.37 2.86 -19.45
N GLN A 188 -0.18 4.00 -19.15
CA GLN A 188 -0.69 4.37 -17.83
C GLN A 188 -2.18 4.05 -17.74
N HIS A 189 -2.59 3.53 -16.59
CA HIS A 189 -3.96 3.16 -16.28
C HIS A 189 -4.28 3.54 -14.85
N GLU A 190 -5.57 3.58 -14.52
CA GLU A 190 -6.06 3.88 -13.19
C GLU A 190 -7.08 2.87 -12.72
N ILE A 191 -7.12 2.64 -11.42
CA ILE A 191 -8.18 1.90 -10.74
C ILE A 191 -8.71 2.75 -9.57
N ALA A 192 -10.02 2.88 -9.49
CA ALA A 192 -10.71 3.62 -8.44
C ALA A 192 -11.75 2.74 -7.76
N PRO A 193 -11.51 2.32 -6.51
CA PRO A 193 -12.54 1.73 -5.64
C PRO A 193 -13.58 2.77 -5.22
N ILE A 194 -14.74 2.29 -4.77
CA ILE A 194 -15.70 3.15 -4.08
C ILE A 194 -15.06 3.67 -2.79
N TYR A 195 -15.31 4.94 -2.46
CA TYR A 195 -14.76 5.56 -1.26
C TYR A 195 -15.22 4.84 0.02
N GLU A 196 -14.36 4.82 1.01
CA GLU A 196 -14.57 4.22 2.33
C GLU A 196 -14.10 5.20 3.42
N SER A 197 -14.28 4.82 4.70
CA SER A 197 -13.59 5.55 5.76
C SER A 197 -12.09 5.59 5.49
N ALA A 198 -11.43 6.69 5.82
CA ALA A 198 -10.01 6.88 5.47
C ALA A 198 -9.11 5.72 5.92
N ASN A 199 -9.39 5.13 7.09
CA ASN A 199 -8.67 3.97 7.59
C ASN A 199 -8.82 2.73 6.68
N VAL A 200 -10.05 2.37 6.34
CA VAL A 200 -10.33 1.22 5.46
C VAL A 200 -9.81 1.47 4.05
N ALA A 201 -10.00 2.69 3.52
CA ALA A 201 -9.51 3.05 2.19
C ALA A 201 -7.99 2.91 2.05
N VAL A 202 -7.23 3.29 3.08
CA VAL A 202 -5.77 3.14 3.09
C VAL A 202 -5.37 1.66 3.12
N ASP A 203 -6.00 0.84 3.94
CA ASP A 203 -5.76 -0.61 3.97
C ASP A 203 -6.10 -1.24 2.62
N HIS A 204 -7.24 -0.89 2.04
CA HIS A 204 -7.65 -1.36 0.71
C HIS A 204 -6.65 -0.97 -0.38
N ASN A 205 -6.07 0.23 -0.32
CA ASN A 205 -5.08 0.63 -1.33
C ASN A 205 -3.78 -0.20 -1.25
N GLN A 206 -3.37 -0.66 -0.08
CA GLN A 206 -2.26 -1.61 0.03
C GLN A 206 -2.58 -2.93 -0.68
N LEU A 207 -3.81 -3.44 -0.52
CA LEU A 207 -4.28 -4.63 -1.22
C LEU A 207 -4.38 -4.42 -2.74
N VAL A 208 -4.84 -3.24 -3.17
CA VAL A 208 -4.87 -2.86 -4.59
C VAL A 208 -3.48 -2.91 -5.19
N MET A 209 -2.50 -2.24 -4.58
CA MET A 209 -1.12 -2.19 -5.08
C MET A 209 -0.48 -3.58 -5.17
N GLU A 210 -0.71 -4.44 -4.19
CA GLU A 210 -0.21 -5.82 -4.22
C GLU A 210 -0.90 -6.64 -5.31
N THR A 211 -2.23 -6.55 -5.41
CA THR A 211 -3.03 -7.30 -6.37
C THR A 211 -2.67 -6.93 -7.81
N LEU A 212 -2.49 -5.65 -8.09
CA LEU A 212 -2.03 -5.16 -9.40
C LEU A 212 -0.72 -5.85 -9.82
N LYS A 213 0.27 -5.88 -8.94
CA LYS A 213 1.56 -6.52 -9.24
C LYS A 213 1.43 -8.03 -9.44
N ARG A 214 0.66 -8.69 -8.57
CA ARG A 214 0.46 -10.14 -8.62
C ARG A 214 -0.28 -10.58 -9.87
N VAL A 215 -1.36 -9.90 -10.23
CA VAL A 215 -2.16 -10.22 -11.40
C VAL A 215 -1.43 -9.88 -12.69
N ALA A 216 -0.65 -8.78 -12.72
CA ALA A 216 0.16 -8.44 -13.89
C ALA A 216 1.07 -9.59 -14.32
N GLY A 217 1.69 -10.26 -13.37
CA GLY A 217 2.54 -11.43 -13.65
C GLY A 217 1.80 -12.57 -14.36
N LYS A 218 0.52 -12.81 -14.04
CA LYS A 218 -0.31 -13.83 -14.69
C LYS A 218 -0.60 -13.49 -16.16
N HIS A 219 -0.62 -12.22 -16.51
CA HIS A 219 -0.83 -11.72 -17.88
C HIS A 219 0.48 -11.46 -18.65
N GLY A 220 1.63 -11.87 -18.09
CA GLY A 220 2.94 -11.59 -18.70
C GLY A 220 3.26 -10.10 -18.76
N LEU A 221 2.74 -9.35 -17.78
CA LEU A 221 2.95 -7.92 -17.62
C LEU A 221 3.77 -7.65 -16.36
N ARG A 222 4.42 -6.51 -16.32
CA ARG A 222 5.02 -5.90 -15.14
C ARG A 222 4.24 -4.64 -14.80
N CYS A 223 3.71 -4.58 -13.59
CA CYS A 223 3.06 -3.39 -13.06
C CYS A 223 4.08 -2.54 -12.30
N MET A 224 4.14 -1.27 -12.62
CA MET A 224 4.98 -0.28 -11.95
C MET A 224 4.08 0.76 -11.30
N LEU A 225 4.33 1.03 -10.01
CA LEU A 225 3.56 1.95 -9.19
C LEU A 225 4.35 3.23 -8.83
N HIS A 226 5.60 3.30 -9.28
CA HIS A 226 6.43 4.47 -8.99
C HIS A 226 5.97 5.67 -9.79
N GLU A 227 5.93 6.79 -9.09
CA GLU A 227 5.52 8.14 -9.53
C GLU A 227 4.02 8.29 -9.79
N LYS A 228 3.23 7.23 -9.60
CA LYS A 228 1.77 7.33 -9.68
C LYS A 228 1.08 6.30 -8.80
#